data_3b8e4b1dcd5b42cb1d44cae004b37454
#
_entry.id   3b8e4b1dcd5b42cb1d44cae004b37454
#
_cell.length_a   1.000
_cell.length_b   1.000
_cell.length_c   1.000
_cell.angle_alpha   90.00
_cell.angle_beta   90.00
_cell.angle_gamma   90.00
#
_symmetry.space_group_name_H-M   'P 1'
#
loop_
_entity.id
_entity.type
_entity.pdbx_description
1 polymer ?
#
loop_
_entity_poly.entity_id
_entity_poly.type
_entity_poly.pdbx_seq_one_letter_code
_entity_poly.pdbx_strand_id
1 'polypeptide(L)'
;MDLQGIMAEIKKGVAEIIDEERVLNLIKRYYEKGENFYVKAGFDPTAPDLHLGHSVVLTKMAFLQKHGAIIQFLIGDFTGQIGDPTGKSVTRKKLDRETVMKNAKTYEEQVFKILDPKKTKIMFNSTWCNELGATGVIELTSTFPVARMIERDDFEKRLKAGTPISISEFIYPLLQGYDSVAMKCDIEMGGTDQKFNLLMGRTLQRVYNIGKEQAVIMMPLLEGLDGVNKMSKSLGNYIGVTDDAKDMFAKTLSISDELMWRWYELLSQKSIDEILSLKEAVKSGRVHPKTVNEDLAIEITARYHNSDMAKAAKVEFDRVHSQNQIPTDIVSFELNAPVWIVDALSKCSLSDSNSQARRDIKANAVSINQEKINDEQLKLEVGEYILQVGKRKFAKLKAI
;
A
#
# COMPACT_ATOMS: atom_id res chain seq x y z
N MET A 1 -14.22 3.60 31.04
CA MET A 1 -13.35 3.77 29.86
C MET A 1 -12.08 2.98 30.08
N ASP A 2 -11.75 2.06 29.18
CA ASP A 2 -10.53 1.26 29.24
C ASP A 2 -9.42 1.92 28.41
N LEU A 3 -8.70 2.87 29.01
CA LEU A 3 -7.56 3.54 28.39
C LEU A 3 -6.40 2.58 28.12
N GLN A 4 -6.22 1.56 28.96
CA GLN A 4 -5.15 0.58 28.78
C GLN A 4 -5.42 -0.30 27.56
N GLY A 5 -6.66 -0.77 27.38
CA GLY A 5 -7.07 -1.52 26.21
C GLY A 5 -6.95 -0.70 24.92
N ILE A 6 -7.34 0.59 24.95
CA ILE A 6 -7.16 1.49 23.79
C ILE A 6 -5.67 1.64 23.44
N MET A 7 -4.81 1.85 24.45
CA MET A 7 -3.37 1.96 24.21
C MET A 7 -2.74 0.65 23.73
N ALA A 8 -3.21 -0.50 24.21
CA ALA A 8 -2.77 -1.80 23.70
C ALA A 8 -3.10 -1.95 22.20
N GLU A 9 -4.31 -1.59 21.78
CA GLU A 9 -4.70 -1.61 20.36
C GLU A 9 -3.96 -0.56 19.52
N ILE A 10 -3.61 0.60 20.07
CA ILE A 10 -2.72 1.56 19.39
C ILE A 10 -1.34 0.94 19.17
N LYS A 11 -0.80 0.25 20.16
CA LYS A 11 0.51 -0.40 20.09
C LYS A 11 0.55 -1.63 19.18
N LYS A 12 -0.59 -2.25 18.89
CA LYS A 12 -0.66 -3.41 18.01
C LYS A 12 -0.01 -3.11 16.67
N GLY A 13 1.03 -3.87 16.30
CA GLY A 13 1.76 -3.72 15.05
C GLY A 13 2.56 -2.43 14.90
N VAL A 14 2.66 -1.58 15.92
CA VAL A 14 3.50 -0.38 15.91
C VAL A 14 4.95 -0.76 16.15
N ALA A 15 5.86 -0.19 15.36
CA ALA A 15 7.30 -0.39 15.56
C ALA A 15 7.86 0.48 16.68
N GLU A 16 7.44 1.75 16.75
CA GLU A 16 7.94 2.69 17.76
C GLU A 16 6.93 3.83 17.97
N ILE A 17 6.76 4.26 19.23
CA ILE A 17 6.03 5.48 19.59
C ILE A 17 7.00 6.41 20.30
N ILE A 18 7.11 7.64 19.82
CA ILE A 18 7.84 8.70 20.50
C ILE A 18 6.83 9.60 21.21
N ASP A 19 7.03 9.78 22.51
CA ASP A 19 6.12 10.51 23.40
C ASP A 19 4.75 9.81 23.57
N GLU A 20 4.80 8.55 24.02
CA GLU A 20 3.61 7.74 24.28
C GLU A 20 2.67 8.39 25.31
N GLU A 21 3.23 9.06 26.33
CA GLU A 21 2.45 9.76 27.34
C GLU A 21 1.58 10.85 26.72
N ARG A 22 2.10 11.56 25.73
CA ARG A 22 1.34 12.55 24.99
C ARG A 22 0.15 11.90 24.25
N VAL A 23 0.36 10.77 23.57
CA VAL A 23 -0.72 10.04 22.91
C VAL A 23 -1.83 9.68 23.89
N LEU A 24 -1.44 9.10 25.04
CA LEU A 24 -2.38 8.75 26.11
C LEU A 24 -3.16 9.98 26.63
N ASN A 25 -2.47 11.09 26.87
CA ASN A 25 -3.08 12.32 27.37
C ASN A 25 -4.06 12.93 26.36
N LEU A 26 -3.78 12.87 25.04
CA LEU A 26 -4.70 13.35 24.00
C LEU A 26 -6.00 12.54 24.00
N ILE A 27 -5.90 11.20 24.08
CA ILE A 27 -7.07 10.32 24.14
C ILE A 27 -7.86 10.55 25.43
N LYS A 28 -7.16 10.67 26.57
CA LYS A 28 -7.80 10.96 27.85
C LYS A 28 -8.61 12.27 27.80
N ARG A 29 -8.03 13.33 27.25
CA ARG A 29 -8.70 14.64 27.09
C ARG A 29 -9.92 14.58 26.19
N TYR A 30 -9.88 13.78 25.13
CA TYR A 30 -11.06 13.55 24.31
C TYR A 30 -12.20 12.92 25.11
N TYR A 31 -11.94 11.91 25.88
CA TYR A 31 -13.00 11.25 26.66
C TYR A 31 -13.49 12.07 27.85
N GLU A 32 -12.61 12.83 28.50
CA GLU A 32 -12.98 13.64 29.67
C GLU A 32 -13.59 14.98 29.32
N LYS A 33 -13.18 15.59 28.19
CA LYS A 33 -13.52 16.97 27.83
C LYS A 33 -14.13 17.13 26.43
N GLY A 34 -14.18 16.08 25.63
CA GLY A 34 -14.61 16.15 24.23
C GLY A 34 -13.60 16.86 23.32
N GLU A 35 -12.34 17.02 23.74
CA GLU A 35 -11.32 17.73 22.99
C GLU A 35 -10.74 16.82 21.91
N ASN A 36 -11.00 17.12 20.63
CA ASN A 36 -10.38 16.45 19.51
C ASN A 36 -8.89 16.82 19.40
N PHE A 37 -8.12 15.94 18.72
CA PHE A 37 -6.70 16.16 18.44
C PHE A 37 -6.40 15.85 16.97
N TYR A 38 -5.32 16.43 16.45
CA TYR A 38 -4.95 16.31 15.06
C TYR A 38 -3.87 15.26 14.82
N VAL A 39 -4.15 14.35 13.88
CA VAL A 39 -3.19 13.30 13.45
C VAL A 39 -2.87 13.51 11.98
N LYS A 40 -1.60 13.73 11.68
CA LYS A 40 -1.07 13.95 10.33
C LYS A 40 -0.41 12.70 9.78
N ALA A 41 -0.59 12.45 8.49
CA ALA A 41 0.31 11.61 7.68
C ALA A 41 0.44 12.22 6.28
N GLY A 42 1.66 12.29 5.78
CA GLY A 42 1.98 12.83 4.46
C GLY A 42 2.21 11.73 3.43
N PHE A 43 1.70 11.94 2.23
CA PHE A 43 1.85 11.05 1.09
C PHE A 43 2.20 11.83 -0.17
N ASP A 44 3.36 11.57 -0.72
CA ASP A 44 3.73 12.11 -2.03
C ASP A 44 3.02 11.32 -3.13
N PRO A 45 2.26 11.97 -4.02
CA PRO A 45 1.47 11.30 -5.05
C PRO A 45 2.34 10.84 -6.23
N THR A 46 3.30 9.96 -5.94
CA THR A 46 4.28 9.45 -6.90
C THR A 46 3.72 8.42 -7.88
N ALA A 47 2.52 7.90 -7.61
CA ALA A 47 1.77 6.97 -8.44
C ALA A 47 0.26 7.18 -8.21
N PRO A 48 -0.61 6.81 -9.18
CA PRO A 48 -2.05 7.12 -9.08
C PRO A 48 -2.78 6.35 -7.98
N ASP A 49 -2.27 5.21 -7.52
CA ASP A 49 -2.99 4.34 -6.60
C ASP A 49 -2.21 4.09 -5.31
N LEU A 50 -2.97 3.91 -4.24
CA LEU A 50 -2.47 3.38 -2.97
C LEU A 50 -2.44 1.83 -3.03
N HIS A 51 -1.62 1.22 -2.18
CA HIS A 51 -1.57 -0.23 -1.99
C HIS A 51 -1.66 -0.58 -0.49
N LEU A 52 -1.81 -1.86 -0.15
CA LEU A 52 -1.99 -2.29 1.24
C LEU A 52 -0.86 -1.84 2.18
N GLY A 53 0.35 -1.59 1.67
CA GLY A 53 1.44 -1.00 2.48
C GLY A 53 1.08 0.37 3.06
N HIS A 54 0.39 1.23 2.28
CA HIS A 54 -0.12 2.52 2.77
C HIS A 54 -1.27 2.32 3.77
N SER A 55 -2.04 1.26 3.58
CA SER A 55 -3.19 0.95 4.45
C SER A 55 -2.79 0.65 5.90
N VAL A 56 -1.55 0.24 6.14
CA VAL A 56 -1.04 0.03 7.51
C VAL A 56 -1.17 1.30 8.35
N VAL A 57 -0.69 2.42 7.82
CA VAL A 57 -0.81 3.73 8.46
C VAL A 57 -2.28 4.18 8.52
N LEU A 58 -3.00 4.08 7.39
CA LEU A 58 -4.40 4.53 7.29
C LEU A 58 -5.34 3.76 8.22
N THR A 59 -5.15 2.45 8.39
CA THR A 59 -5.96 1.63 9.31
C THR A 59 -5.74 2.06 10.77
N LYS A 60 -4.51 2.36 11.15
CA LYS A 60 -4.21 2.90 12.48
C LYS A 60 -4.80 4.29 12.69
N MET A 61 -4.76 5.15 11.66
CA MET A 61 -5.42 6.46 11.69
C MET A 61 -6.94 6.33 11.84
N ALA A 62 -7.58 5.39 11.15
CA ALA A 62 -9.01 5.09 11.29
C ALA A 62 -9.37 4.61 12.70
N PHE A 63 -8.48 3.85 13.35
CA PHE A 63 -8.65 3.50 14.76
C PHE A 63 -8.61 4.75 15.65
N LEU A 64 -7.64 5.65 15.46
CA LEU A 64 -7.55 6.89 16.22
C LEU A 64 -8.76 7.81 15.99
N GLN A 65 -9.38 7.81 14.81
CA GLN A 65 -10.63 8.56 14.54
C GLN A 65 -11.78 8.15 15.46
N LYS A 66 -11.85 6.87 15.83
CA LYS A 66 -12.85 6.36 16.80
C LYS A 66 -12.63 6.94 18.20
N HIS A 67 -11.41 7.40 18.48
CA HIS A 67 -10.96 7.91 19.77
C HIS A 67 -10.64 9.42 19.77
N GLY A 68 -11.27 10.18 18.87
CA GLY A 68 -11.23 11.65 18.88
C GLY A 68 -10.24 12.30 17.92
N ALA A 69 -9.53 11.52 17.11
CA ALA A 69 -8.63 12.09 16.12
C ALA A 69 -9.39 12.74 14.95
N ILE A 70 -8.95 13.93 14.57
CA ILE A 70 -9.22 14.55 13.28
C ILE A 70 -7.99 14.31 12.40
N ILE A 71 -8.18 13.59 11.31
CA ILE A 71 -7.08 13.24 10.42
C ILE A 71 -6.77 14.42 9.50
N GLN A 72 -5.51 14.78 9.44
CA GLN A 72 -4.93 15.71 8.49
C GLN A 72 -4.16 14.89 7.44
N PHE A 73 -4.89 14.44 6.41
CA PHE A 73 -4.29 13.69 5.31
C PHE A 73 -3.60 14.66 4.37
N LEU A 74 -2.26 14.65 4.41
CA LEU A 74 -1.45 15.56 3.63
C LEU A 74 -1.05 14.93 2.30
N ILE A 75 -1.39 15.60 1.22
CA ILE A 75 -0.88 15.31 -0.12
C ILE A 75 0.32 16.21 -0.38
N GLY A 76 1.47 15.59 -0.56
CA GLY A 76 2.73 16.28 -0.85
C GLY A 76 2.83 16.69 -2.30
N ASP A 77 1.98 17.62 -2.74
CA ASP A 77 1.97 18.10 -4.13
C ASP A 77 3.15 19.03 -4.44
N PHE A 78 3.74 19.67 -3.43
CA PHE A 78 4.99 20.40 -3.56
C PHE A 78 6.21 19.48 -3.40
N THR A 79 6.25 18.69 -2.32
CA THR A 79 7.36 17.77 -2.02
C THR A 79 7.48 16.66 -3.04
N GLY A 80 6.38 16.17 -3.60
CA GLY A 80 6.37 15.16 -4.67
C GLY A 80 7.10 15.58 -5.94
N GLN A 81 7.20 16.89 -6.22
CA GLN A 81 7.99 17.42 -7.32
C GLN A 81 9.52 17.38 -7.03
N ILE A 82 9.91 17.39 -5.75
CA ILE A 82 11.32 17.23 -5.34
C ILE A 82 11.66 15.73 -5.29
N GLY A 83 10.80 14.94 -4.67
CA GLY A 83 10.93 13.52 -4.43
C GLY A 83 11.70 13.19 -3.14
N ASP A 84 11.09 12.35 -2.32
CA ASP A 84 11.67 11.87 -1.06
C ASP A 84 12.98 11.09 -1.32
N PRO A 85 14.11 11.51 -0.77
CA PRO A 85 15.38 10.80 -0.89
C PRO A 85 15.46 9.53 -0.04
N THR A 86 14.54 9.30 0.89
CA THR A 86 14.57 8.21 1.88
C THR A 86 14.80 6.85 1.23
N GLY A 87 15.87 6.15 1.67
CA GLY A 87 16.21 4.81 1.24
C GLY A 87 16.60 4.68 -0.23
N LYS A 88 16.99 5.77 -0.90
CA LYS A 88 17.42 5.76 -2.30
C LYS A 88 18.94 5.86 -2.42
N SER A 89 19.47 5.06 -3.34
CA SER A 89 20.91 5.09 -3.70
C SER A 89 21.25 6.15 -4.75
N VAL A 90 20.23 6.70 -5.43
CA VAL A 90 20.37 7.71 -6.48
C VAL A 90 19.28 8.76 -6.36
N THR A 91 19.53 9.97 -6.88
CA THR A 91 18.56 11.07 -6.95
C THR A 91 17.31 10.65 -7.73
N ARG A 92 16.11 10.90 -7.18
CA ARG A 92 14.84 10.61 -7.85
C ARG A 92 14.63 11.48 -9.08
N LYS A 93 13.99 10.90 -10.09
CA LYS A 93 13.43 11.68 -11.20
C LYS A 93 12.28 12.55 -10.66
N LYS A 94 12.37 13.84 -10.93
CA LYS A 94 11.32 14.81 -10.58
C LYS A 94 10.06 14.53 -11.37
N LEU A 95 8.90 14.62 -10.71
CA LEU A 95 7.60 14.59 -11.38
C LEU A 95 7.20 16.02 -11.76
N ASP A 96 6.52 16.15 -12.87
CA ASP A 96 5.89 17.43 -13.23
C ASP A 96 4.60 17.65 -12.41
N ARG A 97 4.20 18.90 -12.30
CA ARG A 97 3.03 19.32 -11.50
C ARG A 97 1.74 18.68 -11.98
N GLU A 98 1.56 18.50 -13.28
CA GLU A 98 0.33 17.93 -13.85
C GLU A 98 0.17 16.47 -13.42
N THR A 99 1.24 15.68 -13.54
CA THR A 99 1.28 14.28 -13.06
C THR A 99 0.99 14.19 -11.57
N VAL A 100 1.60 15.05 -10.74
CA VAL A 100 1.38 15.09 -9.30
C VAL A 100 -0.08 15.38 -8.98
N MET A 101 -0.70 16.39 -9.61
CA MET A 101 -2.10 16.76 -9.37
C MET A 101 -3.06 15.68 -9.86
N LYS A 102 -2.78 15.03 -10.98
CA LYS A 102 -3.57 13.89 -11.48
C LYS A 102 -3.57 12.73 -10.48
N ASN A 103 -2.40 12.38 -9.96
CA ASN A 103 -2.28 11.32 -8.95
C ASN A 103 -2.96 11.71 -7.63
N ALA A 104 -2.82 12.98 -7.21
CA ALA A 104 -3.42 13.49 -5.98
C ALA A 104 -4.94 13.33 -5.94
N LYS A 105 -5.60 13.57 -7.09
CA LYS A 105 -7.06 13.43 -7.19
C LYS A 105 -7.55 12.01 -6.89
N THR A 106 -6.80 10.99 -7.29
CA THR A 106 -7.19 9.60 -7.04
C THR A 106 -7.00 9.19 -5.57
N TYR A 107 -6.08 9.85 -4.84
CA TYR A 107 -5.79 9.52 -3.44
C TYR A 107 -6.99 9.83 -2.53
N GLU A 108 -7.69 10.93 -2.76
CA GLU A 108 -8.85 11.30 -1.96
C GLU A 108 -9.94 10.22 -1.97
N GLU A 109 -10.30 9.71 -3.16
CA GLU A 109 -11.31 8.66 -3.30
C GLU A 109 -10.87 7.35 -2.63
N GLN A 110 -9.58 7.01 -2.73
CA GLN A 110 -9.03 5.78 -2.18
C GLN A 110 -8.93 5.82 -0.65
N VAL A 111 -8.54 6.96 -0.09
CA VAL A 111 -8.39 7.17 1.35
C VAL A 111 -9.74 7.03 2.07
N PHE A 112 -10.82 7.51 1.49
CA PHE A 112 -12.16 7.41 2.06
C PHE A 112 -12.77 6.01 2.03
N LYS A 113 -12.09 5.03 1.45
CA LYS A 113 -12.42 3.61 1.67
C LYS A 113 -12.02 3.13 3.08
N ILE A 114 -11.14 3.87 3.78
CA ILE A 114 -10.62 3.51 5.10
C ILE A 114 -10.97 4.55 6.15
N LEU A 115 -10.80 5.83 5.84
CA LEU A 115 -11.00 6.95 6.77
C LEU A 115 -12.42 7.51 6.68
N ASP A 116 -12.94 7.95 7.84
CA ASP A 116 -14.22 8.69 7.90
C ASP A 116 -14.03 10.08 7.28
N PRO A 117 -14.74 10.42 6.18
CA PRO A 117 -14.65 11.72 5.54
C PRO A 117 -15.00 12.89 6.47
N LYS A 118 -15.91 12.70 7.43
CA LYS A 118 -16.34 13.75 8.37
C LYS A 118 -15.25 14.12 9.37
N LYS A 119 -14.30 13.23 9.60
CA LYS A 119 -13.17 13.41 10.52
C LYS A 119 -11.83 13.46 9.79
N THR A 120 -11.84 13.76 8.48
CA THR A 120 -10.63 13.84 7.66
C THR A 120 -10.59 15.17 6.92
N LYS A 121 -9.44 15.83 7.00
CA LYS A 121 -9.12 17.05 6.24
C LYS A 121 -8.05 16.68 5.21
N ILE A 122 -8.37 16.80 3.93
CA ILE A 122 -7.38 16.71 2.85
C ILE A 122 -6.65 18.04 2.76
N MET A 123 -5.33 18.01 2.80
CA MET A 123 -4.47 19.19 2.80
C MET A 123 -3.36 19.02 1.76
N PHE A 124 -2.90 20.14 1.20
CA PHE A 124 -1.86 20.19 0.18
C PHE A 124 -0.71 21.07 0.66
N ASN A 125 0.51 20.56 0.66
CA ASN A 125 1.62 21.34 1.19
C ASN A 125 2.08 22.48 0.27
N SER A 126 1.67 22.50 -0.99
CA SER A 126 1.85 23.67 -1.85
C SER A 126 1.22 24.94 -1.28
N THR A 127 0.19 24.82 -0.43
CA THR A 127 -0.51 25.97 0.20
C THR A 127 0.44 26.83 1.00
N TRP A 128 1.28 26.23 1.84
CA TRP A 128 2.24 26.99 2.67
C TRP A 128 3.65 26.97 2.10
N CYS A 129 4.06 25.93 1.37
CA CYS A 129 5.40 25.89 0.77
C CYS A 129 5.60 26.97 -0.29
N ASN A 130 4.57 27.31 -1.09
CA ASN A 130 4.64 28.41 -2.04
C ASN A 130 4.74 29.79 -1.36
N GLU A 131 4.15 29.92 -0.16
CA GLU A 131 4.17 31.19 0.60
C GLU A 131 5.54 31.46 1.25
N LEU A 132 6.37 30.40 1.48
CA LEU A 132 7.70 30.59 2.06
C LEU A 132 8.54 31.54 1.23
N GLY A 133 8.49 31.48 -0.08
CA GLY A 133 9.36 32.23 -0.96
C GLY A 133 10.86 31.97 -0.70
N ALA A 134 11.73 32.73 -1.32
CA ALA A 134 13.18 32.53 -1.13
C ALA A 134 13.64 32.84 0.32
N THR A 135 13.09 33.87 0.93
CA THR A 135 13.42 34.26 2.32
C THR A 135 13.04 33.18 3.31
N GLY A 136 11.79 32.67 3.23
CA GLY A 136 11.33 31.61 4.13
C GLY A 136 12.10 30.30 3.96
N VAL A 137 12.52 29.95 2.73
CA VAL A 137 13.39 28.79 2.50
C VAL A 137 14.76 28.98 3.15
N ILE A 138 15.36 30.19 3.07
CA ILE A 138 16.63 30.47 3.74
C ILE A 138 16.46 30.39 5.26
N GLU A 139 15.40 30.98 5.81
CA GLU A 139 15.08 30.89 7.24
C GLU A 139 14.92 29.43 7.67
N LEU A 140 14.14 28.63 6.93
CA LEU A 140 13.92 27.21 7.19
C LEU A 140 15.23 26.41 7.16
N THR A 141 16.09 26.64 6.17
CA THR A 141 17.40 25.96 6.07
C THR A 141 18.38 26.38 7.18
N SER A 142 18.21 27.55 7.77
CA SER A 142 19.01 28.03 8.91
C SER A 142 18.67 27.34 10.23
N THR A 143 17.53 26.62 10.29
CA THR A 143 17.09 25.97 11.53
C THR A 143 17.81 24.65 11.82
N PHE A 144 18.51 24.08 10.84
CA PHE A 144 19.07 22.73 10.98
C PHE A 144 20.49 22.65 10.35
N PRO A 145 21.50 22.20 11.11
CA PRO A 145 22.87 22.16 10.62
C PRO A 145 23.12 21.01 9.66
N VAL A 146 23.94 21.24 8.63
CA VAL A 146 24.32 20.23 7.62
C VAL A 146 24.92 18.99 8.27
N ALA A 147 25.72 19.13 9.33
CA ALA A 147 26.33 18.02 10.05
C ALA A 147 25.26 17.00 10.54
N ARG A 148 24.14 17.50 11.06
CA ARG A 148 23.01 16.68 11.49
C ARG A 148 22.23 16.09 10.31
N MET A 149 22.14 16.82 9.19
CA MET A 149 21.48 16.29 8.00
C MET A 149 22.23 15.09 7.43
N ILE A 150 23.55 15.12 7.47
CA ILE A 150 24.42 14.03 6.95
C ILE A 150 24.37 12.76 7.84
N GLU A 151 23.95 12.87 9.11
CA GLU A 151 23.75 11.70 9.99
C GLU A 151 22.63 10.76 9.52
N ARG A 152 21.81 11.18 8.57
CA ARG A 152 20.79 10.33 7.98
C ARG A 152 21.46 9.23 7.16
N ASP A 153 21.10 7.96 7.42
CA ASP A 153 21.77 6.76 6.91
C ASP A 153 22.00 6.74 5.40
N ASP A 154 21.03 7.17 4.61
CA ASP A 154 21.14 7.19 3.15
C ASP A 154 22.07 8.29 2.65
N PHE A 155 22.08 9.45 3.28
CA PHE A 155 23.01 10.53 2.98
C PHE A 155 24.45 10.16 3.38
N GLU A 156 24.62 9.61 4.57
CA GLU A 156 25.92 9.13 5.04
C GLU A 156 26.53 8.08 4.09
N LYS A 157 25.72 7.08 3.69
CA LYS A 157 26.18 6.02 2.77
C LYS A 157 26.53 6.58 1.40
N ARG A 158 25.71 7.48 0.86
CA ARG A 158 25.96 8.13 -0.44
C ARG A 158 27.19 9.01 -0.40
N LEU A 159 27.38 9.79 0.66
CA LEU A 159 28.55 10.65 0.84
C LEU A 159 29.83 9.80 0.90
N LYS A 160 29.86 8.72 1.69
CA LYS A 160 30.99 7.79 1.78
C LYS A 160 31.29 7.08 0.45
N ALA A 161 30.26 6.80 -0.35
CA ALA A 161 30.40 6.16 -1.66
C ALA A 161 30.73 7.17 -2.79
N GLY A 162 30.85 8.47 -2.51
CA GLY A 162 31.04 9.50 -3.52
C GLY A 162 29.86 9.69 -4.46
N THR A 163 28.66 9.20 -4.09
CA THR A 163 27.44 9.35 -4.88
C THR A 163 26.85 10.75 -4.70
N PRO A 164 26.55 11.48 -5.77
CA PRO A 164 26.04 12.84 -5.69
C PRO A 164 24.75 12.93 -4.87
N ILE A 165 24.65 13.98 -4.05
CA ILE A 165 23.44 14.37 -3.32
C ILE A 165 23.07 15.79 -3.76
N SER A 166 21.84 15.95 -4.24
CA SER A 166 21.35 17.28 -4.62
C SER A 166 21.01 18.10 -3.37
N ILE A 167 21.24 19.41 -3.42
CA ILE A 167 20.83 20.32 -2.32
C ILE A 167 19.32 20.23 -2.06
N SER A 168 18.50 20.03 -3.10
CA SER A 168 17.06 19.86 -2.94
C SER A 168 16.70 18.62 -2.08
N GLU A 169 17.53 17.58 -2.08
CA GLU A 169 17.34 16.41 -1.24
C GLU A 169 17.58 16.73 0.25
N PHE A 170 18.47 17.67 0.57
CA PHE A 170 18.64 18.16 1.94
C PHE A 170 17.49 19.06 2.40
N ILE A 171 16.83 19.74 1.47
CA ILE A 171 15.69 20.60 1.79
C ILE A 171 14.43 19.78 2.03
N TYR A 172 14.29 18.63 1.39
CA TYR A 172 13.08 17.79 1.50
C TYR A 172 12.68 17.48 2.95
N PRO A 173 13.55 16.97 3.85
CA PRO A 173 13.19 16.72 5.25
C PRO A 173 12.73 17.96 6.00
N LEU A 174 13.29 19.13 5.68
CA LEU A 174 12.92 20.39 6.29
C LEU A 174 11.52 20.83 5.86
N LEU A 175 11.17 20.66 4.58
CA LEU A 175 9.82 20.95 4.07
C LEU A 175 8.79 20.02 4.70
N GLN A 176 9.07 18.71 4.78
CA GLN A 176 8.19 17.77 5.48
C GLN A 176 8.04 18.10 6.96
N GLY A 177 9.11 18.52 7.62
CA GLY A 177 9.06 19.00 9.00
C GLY A 177 8.25 20.29 9.15
N TYR A 178 8.35 21.20 8.17
CA TYR A 178 7.57 22.45 8.16
C TYR A 178 6.07 22.20 7.96
N ASP A 179 5.68 21.14 7.25
CA ASP A 179 4.29 20.70 7.20
C ASP A 179 3.69 20.56 8.61
N SER A 180 4.44 20.00 9.55
CA SER A 180 4.00 19.84 10.95
C SER A 180 3.84 21.18 11.69
N VAL A 181 4.66 22.17 11.33
CA VAL A 181 4.54 23.56 11.83
C VAL A 181 3.26 24.20 11.31
N ALA A 182 3.05 24.16 9.98
CA ALA A 182 1.89 24.77 9.34
C ALA A 182 0.57 24.11 9.78
N MET A 183 0.56 22.79 9.89
CA MET A 183 -0.62 22.00 10.25
C MET A 183 -0.89 21.94 11.76
N LYS A 184 0.09 22.29 12.58
CA LYS A 184 -0.01 22.26 14.07
C LYS A 184 -0.54 20.90 14.58
N CYS A 185 -0.11 19.80 13.98
CA CYS A 185 -0.55 18.48 14.35
C CYS A 185 -0.09 18.07 15.76
N ASP A 186 -0.83 17.15 16.38
CA ASP A 186 -0.55 16.61 17.71
C ASP A 186 0.21 15.28 17.64
N ILE A 187 -0.04 14.53 16.58
CA ILE A 187 0.60 13.24 16.27
C ILE A 187 0.96 13.24 14.79
N GLU A 188 2.15 12.78 14.45
CA GLU A 188 2.51 12.44 13.07
C GLU A 188 2.73 10.94 12.93
N MET A 189 2.19 10.35 11.85
CA MET A 189 2.30 8.93 11.56
C MET A 189 3.04 8.71 10.23
N GLY A 190 3.83 7.63 10.20
CA GLY A 190 4.52 7.22 8.97
C GLY A 190 5.16 5.84 9.10
N GLY A 191 5.88 5.41 8.07
CA GLY A 191 6.68 4.20 8.11
C GLY A 191 7.98 4.38 8.92
N THR A 192 8.59 3.28 9.35
CA THR A 192 9.88 3.30 10.04
C THR A 192 11.00 3.92 9.20
N ASP A 193 10.89 3.82 7.87
CA ASP A 193 11.81 4.46 6.93
C ASP A 193 11.73 6.00 6.94
N GLN A 194 10.65 6.56 7.49
CA GLN A 194 10.42 8.00 7.61
C GLN A 194 10.89 8.59 8.95
N LYS A 195 11.51 7.79 9.85
CA LYS A 195 11.85 8.22 11.22
C LYS A 195 12.54 9.57 11.27
N PHE A 196 13.55 9.81 10.44
CA PHE A 196 14.28 11.07 10.40
C PHE A 196 13.36 12.25 10.06
N ASN A 197 12.52 12.09 9.03
CA ASN A 197 11.62 13.16 8.58
C ASN A 197 10.52 13.43 9.62
N LEU A 198 9.99 12.40 10.29
CA LEU A 198 8.98 12.55 11.35
C LEU A 198 9.55 13.29 12.56
N LEU A 199 10.80 13.02 12.93
CA LEU A 199 11.49 13.72 14.01
C LEU A 199 11.82 15.17 13.63
N MET A 200 12.03 15.46 12.34
CA MET A 200 12.22 16.83 11.86
C MET A 200 10.99 17.69 12.14
N GLY A 201 9.77 17.15 11.95
CA GLY A 201 8.53 17.85 12.30
C GLY A 201 8.48 18.26 13.77
N ARG A 202 8.88 17.36 14.66
CA ARG A 202 8.97 17.60 16.10
C ARG A 202 9.99 18.70 16.42
N THR A 203 11.16 18.64 15.79
CA THR A 203 12.23 19.63 15.95
C THR A 203 11.77 21.02 15.49
N LEU A 204 11.14 21.11 14.31
CA LEU A 204 10.71 22.40 13.78
C LEU A 204 9.53 22.99 14.55
N GLN A 205 8.60 22.19 15.08
CA GLN A 205 7.56 22.70 15.99
C GLN A 205 8.16 23.39 17.21
N ARG A 206 9.27 22.88 17.76
CA ARG A 206 10.03 23.53 18.85
C ARG A 206 10.66 24.82 18.38
N VAL A 207 11.39 24.80 17.27
CA VAL A 207 12.10 25.97 16.73
C VAL A 207 11.14 27.09 16.40
N TYR A 208 9.99 26.81 15.81
CA TYR A 208 8.95 27.76 15.46
C TYR A 208 8.00 28.10 16.62
N ASN A 209 8.29 27.63 17.84
CA ASN A 209 7.52 27.94 19.07
C ASN A 209 6.00 27.66 18.91
N ILE A 210 5.63 26.53 18.36
CA ILE A 210 4.20 26.15 18.15
C ILE A 210 3.48 25.88 19.48
N GLY A 211 4.21 25.86 20.60
CA GLY A 211 3.69 25.60 21.94
C GLY A 211 3.45 24.12 22.24
N LYS A 212 3.81 23.25 21.31
CA LYS A 212 3.75 21.78 21.47
C LYS A 212 4.73 21.11 20.53
N GLU A 213 5.13 19.90 20.89
CA GLU A 213 5.86 18.99 20.01
C GLU A 213 4.96 17.78 19.75
N GLN A 214 4.80 17.39 18.48
CA GLN A 214 3.97 16.24 18.11
C GLN A 214 4.53 14.94 18.68
N ALA A 215 3.66 14.01 19.07
CA ALA A 215 4.05 12.62 19.21
C ALA A 215 4.28 11.98 17.83
N VAL A 216 5.06 10.92 17.77
CA VAL A 216 5.30 10.19 16.51
C VAL A 216 4.93 8.72 16.70
N ILE A 217 4.15 8.18 15.77
CA ILE A 217 3.79 6.76 15.72
C ILE A 217 4.34 6.18 14.41
N MET A 218 5.29 5.25 14.52
CA MET A 218 5.93 4.63 13.37
C MET A 218 5.42 3.22 13.16
N MET A 219 4.86 2.99 11.97
CA MET A 219 4.43 1.66 11.54
C MET A 219 5.57 0.96 10.80
N PRO A 220 5.74 -0.35 10.97
CA PRO A 220 6.68 -1.10 10.16
C PRO A 220 6.23 -1.11 8.70
N LEU A 221 7.20 -1.31 7.80
CA LEU A 221 6.89 -1.51 6.39
C LEU A 221 6.22 -2.87 6.20
N LEU A 222 5.17 -2.90 5.38
CA LEU A 222 4.49 -4.15 5.03
C LEU A 222 5.30 -4.87 3.95
N GLU A 223 5.61 -6.12 4.18
CA GLU A 223 6.20 -7.00 3.20
C GLU A 223 5.19 -7.30 2.09
N GLY A 224 5.65 -7.32 0.83
CA GLY A 224 4.83 -7.63 -0.33
C GLY A 224 4.54 -9.12 -0.48
N LEU A 225 3.93 -9.49 -1.60
CA LEU A 225 3.55 -10.87 -1.92
C LEU A 225 4.72 -11.85 -1.93
N ASP A 226 5.95 -11.35 -2.10
CA ASP A 226 7.20 -12.13 -2.04
C ASP A 226 7.64 -12.48 -0.59
N GLY A 227 7.01 -11.87 0.43
CA GLY A 227 7.30 -12.10 1.84
C GLY A 227 8.65 -11.59 2.34
N VAL A 228 9.41 -10.88 1.51
CA VAL A 228 10.79 -10.45 1.80
C VAL A 228 10.94 -8.93 1.65
N ASN A 229 10.62 -8.42 0.46
CA ASN A 229 10.78 -7.01 0.16
C ASN A 229 9.56 -6.22 0.59
N LYS A 230 9.76 -4.95 0.95
CA LYS A 230 8.61 -4.07 1.21
C LYS A 230 7.68 -4.03 0.02
N MET A 231 6.38 -4.00 0.30
CA MET A 231 5.36 -3.88 -0.73
C MET A 231 5.59 -2.63 -1.58
N SER A 232 5.71 -2.82 -2.89
CA SER A 232 6.00 -1.73 -3.82
C SER A 232 5.48 -2.04 -5.23
N LYS A 233 4.93 -1.04 -5.91
CA LYS A 233 4.54 -1.14 -7.31
C LYS A 233 5.72 -1.43 -8.23
N SER A 234 6.88 -0.80 -7.98
CA SER A 234 8.08 -1.00 -8.78
C SER A 234 8.64 -2.42 -8.72
N LEU A 235 8.33 -3.16 -7.67
CA LEU A 235 8.71 -4.57 -7.49
C LEU A 235 7.62 -5.55 -7.96
N GLY A 236 6.43 -5.05 -8.30
CA GLY A 236 5.30 -5.91 -8.72
C GLY A 236 4.75 -6.82 -7.61
N ASN A 237 5.18 -6.64 -6.35
CA ASN A 237 4.83 -7.48 -5.20
C ASN A 237 3.69 -6.88 -4.35
N TYR A 238 2.77 -6.13 -4.95
CA TYR A 238 1.75 -5.34 -4.25
C TYR A 238 0.33 -5.79 -4.53
N ILE A 239 -0.59 -5.37 -3.65
CA ILE A 239 -2.04 -5.36 -3.85
C ILE A 239 -2.49 -3.90 -3.80
N GLY A 240 -3.08 -3.42 -4.90
CA GLY A 240 -3.66 -2.09 -4.98
C GLY A 240 -5.00 -2.02 -4.24
N VAL A 241 -5.32 -0.87 -3.63
CA VAL A 241 -6.64 -0.67 -3.00
C VAL A 241 -7.78 -0.53 -4.03
N THR A 242 -7.42 -0.43 -5.30
CA THR A 242 -8.31 -0.38 -6.47
C THR A 242 -8.29 -1.66 -7.30
N ASP A 243 -7.49 -2.66 -6.93
CA ASP A 243 -7.50 -3.96 -7.59
C ASP A 243 -8.91 -4.58 -7.55
N ASP A 244 -9.28 -5.34 -8.59
CA ASP A 244 -10.56 -6.07 -8.60
C ASP A 244 -10.68 -7.00 -7.40
N ALA A 245 -11.91 -7.23 -6.93
CA ALA A 245 -12.17 -8.03 -5.73
C ALA A 245 -11.64 -9.47 -5.84
N LYS A 246 -11.73 -10.09 -7.03
CA LYS A 246 -11.23 -11.43 -7.28
C LYS A 246 -9.71 -11.47 -7.24
N ASP A 247 -9.05 -10.48 -7.83
CA ASP A 247 -7.60 -10.36 -7.83
C ASP A 247 -7.06 -10.08 -6.43
N MET A 248 -7.70 -9.15 -5.70
CA MET A 248 -7.33 -8.83 -4.32
C MET A 248 -7.44 -10.05 -3.42
N PHE A 249 -8.55 -10.81 -3.51
CA PHE A 249 -8.78 -12.04 -2.76
C PHE A 249 -7.72 -13.10 -3.10
N ALA A 250 -7.51 -13.37 -4.39
CA ALA A 250 -6.57 -14.39 -4.85
C ALA A 250 -5.11 -14.06 -4.48
N LYS A 251 -4.70 -12.80 -4.63
CA LYS A 251 -3.38 -12.32 -4.21
C LYS A 251 -3.19 -12.46 -2.70
N THR A 252 -4.19 -12.06 -1.90
CA THR A 252 -4.12 -12.21 -0.44
C THR A 252 -4.01 -13.68 -0.04
N LEU A 253 -4.78 -14.56 -0.67
CA LEU A 253 -4.72 -16.00 -0.38
C LEU A 253 -3.41 -16.67 -0.80
N SER A 254 -2.63 -16.04 -1.68
CA SER A 254 -1.36 -16.60 -2.18
C SER A 254 -0.16 -16.37 -1.26
N ILE A 255 -0.30 -15.62 -0.17
CA ILE A 255 0.81 -15.36 0.76
C ILE A 255 1.13 -16.60 1.62
N SER A 256 2.35 -16.65 2.14
CA SER A 256 2.77 -17.71 3.07
C SER A 256 2.06 -17.59 4.42
N ASP A 257 1.99 -18.69 5.17
CA ASP A 257 1.41 -18.72 6.51
C ASP A 257 2.13 -17.74 7.47
N GLU A 258 3.44 -17.58 7.31
CA GLU A 258 4.23 -16.64 8.11
C GLU A 258 3.82 -15.18 7.81
N LEU A 259 3.73 -14.83 6.52
CA LEU A 259 3.32 -13.50 6.08
C LEU A 259 1.86 -13.22 6.43
N MET A 260 0.98 -14.22 6.42
CA MET A 260 -0.42 -14.12 6.84
C MET A 260 -0.52 -13.57 8.28
N TRP A 261 0.27 -14.09 9.22
CA TRP A 261 0.24 -13.58 10.60
C TRP A 261 0.72 -12.15 10.72
N ARG A 262 1.72 -11.78 9.91
CA ARG A 262 2.20 -10.40 9.83
C ARG A 262 1.11 -9.46 9.30
N TRP A 263 0.37 -9.89 8.28
CA TRP A 263 -0.73 -9.11 7.73
C TRP A 263 -1.93 -9.06 8.68
N TYR A 264 -2.20 -10.11 9.46
CA TYR A 264 -3.19 -10.05 10.55
C TYR A 264 -2.84 -8.95 11.55
N GLU A 265 -1.60 -8.88 11.98
CA GLU A 265 -1.13 -7.88 12.94
C GLU A 265 -1.28 -6.44 12.40
N LEU A 266 -0.94 -6.21 11.13
CA LEU A 266 -0.83 -4.88 10.55
C LEU A 266 -2.09 -4.39 9.83
N LEU A 267 -2.89 -5.29 9.27
CA LEU A 267 -4.02 -4.93 8.42
C LEU A 267 -5.38 -5.35 9.01
N SER A 268 -5.46 -6.42 9.80
CA SER A 268 -6.75 -6.89 10.34
C SER A 268 -7.29 -5.97 11.44
N GLN A 269 -8.62 -5.90 11.52
CA GLN A 269 -9.34 -5.21 12.60
C GLN A 269 -9.51 -6.08 13.87
N LYS A 270 -9.09 -7.35 13.83
CA LYS A 270 -9.12 -8.24 14.99
C LYS A 270 -8.20 -7.71 16.09
N SER A 271 -8.62 -7.85 17.35
CA SER A 271 -7.82 -7.52 18.51
C SER A 271 -6.58 -8.43 18.64
N ILE A 272 -5.63 -8.02 19.46
CA ILE A 272 -4.45 -8.85 19.78
C ILE A 272 -4.88 -10.22 20.30
N ASP A 273 -5.85 -10.26 21.22
CA ASP A 273 -6.34 -11.51 21.85
C ASP A 273 -7.00 -12.44 20.84
N GLU A 274 -7.78 -11.89 19.89
CA GLU A 274 -8.36 -12.68 18.79
C GLU A 274 -7.27 -13.27 17.89
N ILE A 275 -6.23 -12.51 17.55
CA ILE A 275 -5.12 -13.00 16.74
C ILE A 275 -4.33 -14.08 17.46
N LEU A 276 -4.06 -13.91 18.77
CA LEU A 276 -3.41 -14.92 19.58
C LEU A 276 -4.24 -16.21 19.70
N SER A 277 -5.54 -16.07 19.88
CA SER A 277 -6.49 -17.20 19.91
C SER A 277 -6.50 -17.98 18.59
N LEU A 278 -6.45 -17.27 17.44
CA LEU A 278 -6.35 -17.90 16.12
C LEU A 278 -5.00 -18.63 15.94
N LYS A 279 -3.89 -18.04 16.39
CA LYS A 279 -2.57 -18.68 16.36
C LYS A 279 -2.56 -19.98 17.15
N GLU A 280 -3.12 -19.99 18.36
CA GLU A 280 -3.24 -21.20 19.17
C GLU A 280 -4.20 -22.24 18.57
N ALA A 281 -5.29 -21.83 17.93
CA ALA A 281 -6.19 -22.72 17.23
C ALA A 281 -5.52 -23.44 16.05
N VAL A 282 -4.68 -22.70 15.29
CA VAL A 282 -3.89 -23.28 14.19
C VAL A 282 -2.81 -24.22 14.74
N LYS A 283 -2.05 -23.79 15.75
CA LYS A 283 -1.00 -24.60 16.37
C LYS A 283 -1.50 -25.91 16.96
N SER A 284 -2.69 -25.91 17.54
CA SER A 284 -3.35 -27.10 18.07
C SER A 284 -4.05 -27.96 17.03
N GLY A 285 -4.04 -27.57 15.76
CA GLY A 285 -4.73 -28.30 14.68
C GLY A 285 -6.26 -28.16 14.67
N ARG A 286 -6.84 -27.31 15.53
CA ARG A 286 -8.29 -27.06 15.58
C ARG A 286 -8.80 -26.30 14.35
N VAL A 287 -7.95 -25.46 13.75
CA VAL A 287 -8.28 -24.69 12.56
C VAL A 287 -7.13 -24.85 11.56
N HIS A 288 -7.48 -25.06 10.29
CA HIS A 288 -6.48 -25.17 9.23
C HIS A 288 -5.95 -23.78 8.84
N PRO A 289 -4.62 -23.57 8.64
CA PRO A 289 -4.05 -22.27 8.24
C PRO A 289 -4.74 -21.65 7.02
N LYS A 290 -5.09 -22.47 6.02
CA LYS A 290 -5.82 -22.02 4.82
C LYS A 290 -7.13 -21.30 5.17
N THR A 291 -7.91 -21.81 6.13
CA THR A 291 -9.17 -21.18 6.56
C THR A 291 -8.91 -19.80 7.17
N VAL A 292 -7.86 -19.69 7.97
CA VAL A 292 -7.47 -18.40 8.57
C VAL A 292 -7.03 -17.41 7.49
N ASN A 293 -6.29 -17.88 6.47
CA ASN A 293 -5.89 -17.02 5.36
C ASN A 293 -7.09 -16.61 4.48
N GLU A 294 -8.06 -17.50 4.28
CA GLU A 294 -9.33 -17.18 3.60
C GLU A 294 -10.11 -16.09 4.34
N ASP A 295 -10.19 -16.17 5.67
CA ASP A 295 -10.86 -15.15 6.50
C ASP A 295 -10.15 -13.79 6.38
N LEU A 296 -8.82 -13.76 6.37
CA LEU A 296 -8.05 -12.55 6.14
C LEU A 296 -8.30 -11.97 4.73
N ALA A 297 -8.32 -12.83 3.71
CA ALA A 297 -8.59 -12.41 2.34
C ALA A 297 -10.00 -11.84 2.18
N ILE A 298 -11.01 -12.44 2.84
CA ILE A 298 -12.38 -11.91 2.91
C ILE A 298 -12.38 -10.55 3.61
N GLU A 299 -11.73 -10.42 4.77
CA GLU A 299 -11.68 -9.17 5.55
C GLU A 299 -11.07 -8.02 4.73
N ILE A 300 -9.91 -8.27 4.10
CA ILE A 300 -9.21 -7.28 3.28
C ILE A 300 -10.07 -6.90 2.08
N THR A 301 -10.58 -7.88 1.32
CA THR A 301 -11.39 -7.62 0.13
C THR A 301 -12.68 -6.85 0.49
N ALA A 302 -13.38 -7.23 1.57
CA ALA A 302 -14.58 -6.55 2.01
C ALA A 302 -14.37 -5.08 2.39
N ARG A 303 -13.20 -4.74 2.90
CA ARG A 303 -12.83 -3.37 3.28
C ARG A 303 -12.79 -2.42 2.07
N TYR A 304 -12.27 -2.89 0.93
CA TYR A 304 -12.09 -2.06 -0.27
C TYR A 304 -13.25 -2.15 -1.25
N HIS A 305 -14.08 -3.18 -1.12
CA HIS A 305 -15.26 -3.39 -1.94
C HIS A 305 -16.52 -3.45 -1.05
N ASN A 306 -17.00 -4.64 -0.73
CA ASN A 306 -18.04 -4.93 0.25
C ASN A 306 -18.07 -6.43 0.58
N SER A 307 -18.84 -6.81 1.59
CA SER A 307 -18.93 -8.20 2.05
C SER A 307 -19.46 -9.16 0.97
N ASP A 308 -20.36 -8.72 0.12
CA ASP A 308 -20.97 -9.58 -0.91
C ASP A 308 -19.96 -9.85 -2.04
N MET A 309 -19.22 -8.83 -2.46
CA MET A 309 -18.13 -8.99 -3.44
C MET A 309 -16.99 -9.86 -2.91
N ALA A 310 -16.62 -9.72 -1.64
CA ALA A 310 -15.62 -10.58 -1.03
C ALA A 310 -16.04 -12.05 -0.98
N LYS A 311 -17.29 -12.33 -0.62
CA LYS A 311 -17.85 -13.68 -0.64
C LYS A 311 -17.93 -14.24 -2.06
N ALA A 312 -18.35 -13.42 -3.03
CA ALA A 312 -18.39 -13.81 -4.44
C ALA A 312 -16.97 -14.13 -4.98
N ALA A 313 -15.96 -13.34 -4.58
CA ALA A 313 -14.57 -13.60 -4.93
C ALA A 313 -14.07 -14.94 -4.38
N LYS A 314 -14.42 -15.29 -3.11
CA LYS A 314 -14.13 -16.60 -2.55
C LYS A 314 -14.79 -17.74 -3.33
N VAL A 315 -16.09 -17.61 -3.60
CA VAL A 315 -16.83 -18.65 -4.37
C VAL A 315 -16.21 -18.87 -5.74
N GLU A 316 -15.85 -17.79 -6.42
CA GLU A 316 -15.19 -17.84 -7.72
C GLU A 316 -13.80 -18.48 -7.63
N PHE A 317 -13.02 -18.12 -6.60
CA PHE A 317 -11.72 -18.72 -6.35
C PHE A 317 -11.82 -20.23 -6.13
N ASP A 318 -12.76 -20.67 -5.29
CA ASP A 318 -12.99 -22.09 -5.01
C ASP A 318 -13.44 -22.84 -6.28
N ARG A 319 -14.30 -22.23 -7.11
CA ARG A 319 -14.75 -22.78 -8.37
C ARG A 319 -13.59 -23.01 -9.34
N VAL A 320 -12.72 -22.01 -9.50
CA VAL A 320 -11.60 -22.07 -10.44
C VAL A 320 -10.46 -22.96 -9.94
N HIS A 321 -10.11 -22.84 -8.65
CA HIS A 321 -8.89 -23.48 -8.15
C HIS A 321 -9.12 -24.81 -7.44
N SER A 322 -10.26 -25.00 -6.78
CA SER A 322 -10.59 -26.24 -6.08
C SER A 322 -11.38 -27.22 -6.97
N GLN A 323 -12.23 -26.69 -7.86
CA GLN A 323 -13.08 -27.50 -8.73
C GLN A 323 -12.58 -27.57 -10.18
N ASN A 324 -11.45 -26.92 -10.50
CA ASN A 324 -10.87 -26.81 -11.85
C ASN A 324 -11.89 -26.35 -12.92
N GLN A 325 -12.85 -25.51 -12.54
CA GLN A 325 -13.83 -24.96 -13.46
C GLN A 325 -13.28 -23.70 -14.17
N ILE A 326 -13.90 -23.41 -15.31
CA ILE A 326 -13.53 -22.26 -16.14
C ILE A 326 -13.99 -20.95 -15.44
N PRO A 327 -13.17 -19.89 -15.34
CA PRO A 327 -13.59 -18.59 -14.78
C PRO A 327 -14.85 -18.04 -15.47
N THR A 328 -15.69 -17.29 -14.75
CA THR A 328 -16.89 -16.67 -15.33
C THR A 328 -16.56 -15.49 -16.25
N ASP A 329 -15.50 -14.76 -15.94
CA ASP A 329 -15.08 -13.57 -16.69
C ASP A 329 -13.82 -13.86 -17.47
N ILE A 330 -13.99 -14.39 -18.68
CA ILE A 330 -12.90 -14.64 -19.60
C ILE A 330 -12.91 -13.57 -20.67
N VAL A 331 -11.74 -12.94 -20.91
CA VAL A 331 -11.58 -12.00 -22.01
C VAL A 331 -11.80 -12.71 -23.34
N SER A 332 -12.66 -12.11 -24.19
CA SER A 332 -12.99 -12.66 -25.49
C SER A 332 -12.17 -11.99 -26.59
N PHE A 333 -11.69 -12.79 -27.53
CA PHE A 333 -10.92 -12.35 -28.69
C PHE A 333 -11.58 -12.88 -29.97
N GLU A 334 -11.52 -12.10 -31.06
CA GLU A 334 -11.92 -12.55 -32.40
C GLU A 334 -10.69 -12.61 -33.31
N LEU A 335 -10.48 -13.74 -33.99
CA LEU A 335 -9.39 -13.94 -34.93
C LEU A 335 -9.93 -14.65 -36.18
N ASN A 336 -9.35 -14.32 -37.37
CA ASN A 336 -9.74 -14.95 -38.61
C ASN A 336 -9.27 -16.41 -38.68
N ALA A 337 -10.20 -17.33 -38.98
CA ALA A 337 -9.90 -18.74 -39.19
C ALA A 337 -9.34 -19.02 -40.62
N PRO A 338 -8.52 -20.10 -40.76
CA PRO A 338 -7.97 -20.92 -39.69
C PRO A 338 -6.84 -20.19 -38.96
N VAL A 339 -6.87 -20.19 -37.63
CA VAL A 339 -5.84 -19.56 -36.78
C VAL A 339 -4.90 -20.60 -36.17
N TRP A 340 -3.60 -20.38 -36.37
CA TRP A 340 -2.59 -21.24 -35.79
C TRP A 340 -2.55 -21.08 -34.26
N ILE A 341 -2.56 -22.23 -33.52
CA ILE A 341 -2.67 -22.23 -32.05
C ILE A 341 -1.59 -21.38 -31.36
N VAL A 342 -0.36 -21.38 -31.87
CA VAL A 342 0.75 -20.57 -31.31
C VAL A 342 0.46 -19.07 -31.43
N ASP A 343 -0.09 -18.65 -32.59
CA ASP A 343 -0.50 -17.26 -32.79
C ASP A 343 -1.73 -16.91 -31.94
N ALA A 344 -2.69 -17.82 -31.81
CA ALA A 344 -3.86 -17.64 -30.97
C ALA A 344 -3.45 -17.39 -29.52
N LEU A 345 -2.55 -18.20 -28.95
CA LEU A 345 -2.06 -18.05 -27.58
C LEU A 345 -1.36 -16.71 -27.34
N SER A 346 -0.56 -16.26 -28.32
CA SER A 346 0.13 -14.97 -28.21
C SER A 346 -0.83 -13.79 -28.37
N LYS A 347 -1.71 -13.82 -29.38
CA LYS A 347 -2.69 -12.75 -29.67
C LYS A 347 -3.76 -12.63 -28.58
N CYS A 348 -4.11 -13.73 -27.92
CA CYS A 348 -5.01 -13.75 -26.78
C CYS A 348 -4.30 -13.44 -25.44
N SER A 349 -3.05 -12.97 -25.47
CA SER A 349 -2.27 -12.59 -24.30
C SER A 349 -2.08 -13.71 -23.25
N LEU A 350 -2.19 -14.98 -23.67
CA LEU A 350 -1.97 -16.13 -22.81
C LEU A 350 -0.48 -16.49 -22.70
N SER A 351 0.29 -16.21 -23.74
CA SER A 351 1.75 -16.35 -23.79
C SER A 351 2.38 -15.04 -24.29
N ASP A 352 3.53 -14.66 -23.74
CA ASP A 352 4.18 -13.37 -24.04
C ASP A 352 4.75 -13.29 -25.48
N SER A 353 4.92 -14.43 -26.14
CA SER A 353 5.39 -14.54 -27.51
C SER A 353 5.10 -15.91 -28.11
N ASN A 354 5.19 -16.03 -29.45
CA ASN A 354 5.08 -17.32 -30.14
C ASN A 354 6.12 -18.34 -29.65
N SER A 355 7.32 -17.89 -29.29
CA SER A 355 8.35 -18.77 -28.72
C SER A 355 7.95 -19.29 -27.35
N GLN A 356 7.29 -18.46 -26.52
CA GLN A 356 6.76 -18.90 -25.23
C GLN A 356 5.59 -19.85 -25.43
N ALA A 357 4.66 -19.55 -26.32
CA ALA A 357 3.50 -20.40 -26.64
C ALA A 357 3.94 -21.82 -27.05
N ARG A 358 4.98 -21.94 -27.88
CA ARG A 358 5.56 -23.27 -28.24
C ARG A 358 6.13 -24.00 -27.01
N ARG A 359 6.83 -23.30 -26.13
CA ARG A 359 7.33 -23.89 -24.89
C ARG A 359 6.20 -24.38 -24.00
N ASP A 360 5.14 -23.58 -23.87
CA ASP A 360 3.97 -23.90 -23.07
C ASP A 360 3.24 -25.15 -23.60
N ILE A 361 3.10 -25.30 -24.93
CA ILE A 361 2.54 -26.49 -25.58
C ILE A 361 3.40 -27.71 -25.31
N LYS A 362 4.74 -27.62 -25.53
CA LYS A 362 5.70 -28.72 -25.28
C LYS A 362 5.73 -29.13 -23.79
N ALA A 363 5.53 -28.19 -22.90
CA ALA A 363 5.43 -28.46 -21.46
C ALA A 363 4.07 -29.05 -21.05
N ASN A 364 3.19 -29.36 -21.99
CA ASN A 364 1.82 -29.86 -21.76
C ASN A 364 0.99 -28.91 -20.86
N ALA A 365 1.29 -27.58 -20.94
CA ALA A 365 0.64 -26.55 -20.15
C ALA A 365 -0.61 -25.95 -20.81
N VAL A 366 -0.87 -26.25 -22.09
CA VAL A 366 -1.98 -25.69 -22.89
C VAL A 366 -3.15 -26.65 -22.95
N SER A 367 -4.37 -26.07 -22.81
CA SER A 367 -5.64 -26.81 -23.03
C SER A 367 -6.57 -25.99 -23.93
N ILE A 368 -7.37 -26.67 -24.73
CA ILE A 368 -8.47 -26.13 -25.52
C ILE A 368 -9.75 -26.84 -25.03
N ASN A 369 -10.76 -26.06 -24.62
CA ASN A 369 -12.02 -26.60 -24.08
C ASN A 369 -11.78 -27.64 -22.96
N GLN A 370 -10.80 -27.42 -22.11
CA GLN A 370 -10.33 -28.28 -21.00
C GLN A 370 -9.54 -29.52 -21.42
N GLU A 371 -9.36 -29.77 -22.71
CA GLU A 371 -8.56 -30.90 -23.20
C GLU A 371 -7.13 -30.46 -23.48
N LYS A 372 -6.14 -31.21 -22.97
CA LYS A 372 -4.71 -30.93 -23.16
C LYS A 372 -4.32 -31.12 -24.61
N ILE A 373 -3.52 -30.18 -25.12
CA ILE A 373 -2.93 -30.26 -26.45
C ILE A 373 -1.39 -30.29 -26.38
N ASN A 374 -0.80 -31.00 -27.30
CA ASN A 374 0.67 -31.11 -27.47
C ASN A 374 1.12 -30.86 -28.92
N ASP A 375 0.18 -30.62 -29.84
CA ASP A 375 0.47 -30.31 -31.23
C ASP A 375 0.65 -28.82 -31.45
N GLU A 376 1.89 -28.38 -31.71
CA GLU A 376 2.19 -26.99 -32.02
C GLU A 376 1.79 -26.57 -33.45
N GLN A 377 1.40 -27.50 -34.30
CA GLN A 377 0.93 -27.23 -35.67
C GLN A 377 -0.58 -27.10 -35.77
N LEU A 378 -1.29 -27.32 -34.69
CA LEU A 378 -2.76 -27.28 -34.66
C LEU A 378 -3.29 -25.95 -35.19
N LYS A 379 -4.27 -26.01 -36.08
CA LYS A 379 -5.03 -24.87 -36.57
C LYS A 379 -6.46 -24.95 -36.06
N LEU A 380 -6.95 -23.84 -35.57
CA LEU A 380 -8.33 -23.71 -35.10
C LEU A 380 -9.20 -23.23 -36.26
N GLU A 381 -10.17 -24.00 -36.62
CA GLU A 381 -11.16 -23.66 -37.65
C GLU A 381 -12.21 -22.68 -37.09
N VAL A 382 -13.20 -22.30 -37.91
CA VAL A 382 -14.30 -21.44 -37.48
C VAL A 382 -15.03 -22.06 -36.28
N GLY A 383 -15.11 -21.33 -35.15
CA GLY A 383 -15.72 -21.87 -33.93
C GLY A 383 -15.40 -21.03 -32.69
N GLU A 384 -15.98 -21.43 -31.56
CA GLU A 384 -15.68 -20.85 -30.24
C GLU A 384 -14.81 -21.80 -29.42
N TYR A 385 -13.73 -21.28 -28.87
CA TYR A 385 -12.75 -22.06 -28.12
C TYR A 385 -12.45 -21.38 -26.79
N ILE A 386 -12.28 -22.16 -25.73
CA ILE A 386 -11.73 -21.72 -24.48
C ILE A 386 -10.27 -22.18 -24.43
N LEU A 387 -9.38 -21.22 -24.53
CA LEU A 387 -7.94 -21.45 -24.44
C LEU A 387 -7.47 -21.28 -23.02
N GLN A 388 -6.62 -22.20 -22.55
CA GLN A 388 -6.03 -22.13 -21.21
C GLN A 388 -4.52 -22.40 -21.27
N VAL A 389 -3.73 -21.59 -20.54
CA VAL A 389 -2.30 -21.82 -20.33
C VAL A 389 -2.01 -21.89 -18.83
N GLY A 390 -1.49 -23.05 -18.40
CA GLY A 390 -1.32 -23.34 -16.98
C GLY A 390 -2.65 -23.41 -16.23
N LYS A 391 -2.65 -23.03 -14.95
CA LYS A 391 -3.85 -23.10 -14.10
C LYS A 391 -4.64 -21.79 -14.02
N ARG A 392 -4.07 -20.67 -14.53
CA ARG A 392 -4.58 -19.33 -14.22
C ARG A 392 -4.91 -18.46 -15.44
N LYS A 393 -4.35 -18.74 -16.61
CA LYS A 393 -4.54 -17.92 -17.81
C LYS A 393 -5.61 -18.54 -18.70
N PHE A 394 -6.69 -17.79 -18.94
CA PHE A 394 -7.82 -18.22 -19.78
C PHE A 394 -8.18 -17.12 -20.77
N ALA A 395 -8.60 -17.51 -21.97
CA ALA A 395 -9.18 -16.64 -22.97
C ALA A 395 -10.29 -17.36 -23.73
N LYS A 396 -11.35 -16.64 -24.10
CA LYS A 396 -12.35 -17.11 -25.05
C LYS A 396 -11.96 -16.62 -26.43
N LEU A 397 -11.72 -17.53 -27.35
CA LEU A 397 -11.42 -17.23 -28.76
C LEU A 397 -12.64 -17.55 -29.60
N LYS A 398 -13.09 -16.57 -30.40
CA LYS A 398 -14.03 -16.76 -31.49
C LYS A 398 -13.24 -16.68 -32.79
N ALA A 399 -13.03 -17.82 -33.41
CA ALA A 399 -12.42 -17.92 -34.74
C ALA A 399 -13.52 -17.74 -35.80
N ILE A 400 -13.43 -16.70 -36.63
CA ILE A 400 -14.43 -16.28 -37.63
C ILE A 400 -13.91 -16.35 -39.04
#